data_9f33cd338f669b308e8122cf45d6ea03
#
_entry.id   9f33cd338f669b308e8122cf45d6ea03
#
_cell.length_a   1.000
_cell.length_b   1.000
_cell.length_c   1.000
_cell.angle_alpha   90.00
_cell.angle_beta   90.00
_cell.angle_gamma   90.00
#
_symmetry.space_group_name_H-M   'P 1'
#
loop_
_entity.id
_entity.type
_entity.pdbx_description
1 polymer ?
#
loop_
_entity_poly.entity_id
_entity_poly.type
_entity_poly.pdbx_seq_one_letter_code
_entity_poly.pdbx_strand_id
1 'polypeptide(L)'
;MTKADIVENVYEKVGGFSKKEAAEIVETVFDTIKETLERGEKIKISGFGNFVVRDKNARAGRNPQTGQEITISARRVLTFKPSQVLKNVLNG
;
A
#
# COMPACT_ATOMS: atom_id res chain seq x y z
N MET A 1 13.26 6.17 4.01
CA MET A 1 12.89 6.72 2.67
C MET A 1 11.52 7.37 2.73
N THR A 2 11.41 8.56 2.17
CA THR A 2 10.15 9.29 2.11
C THR A 2 9.70 9.42 0.65
N LYS A 3 8.49 9.92 0.44
CA LYS A 3 8.00 10.22 -0.92
C LYS A 3 8.90 11.26 -1.61
N ALA A 4 9.42 12.23 -0.87
CA ALA A 4 10.36 13.21 -1.40
C ALA A 4 11.65 12.56 -1.92
N ASP A 5 12.13 11.53 -1.25
CA ASP A 5 13.29 10.76 -1.71
C ASP A 5 13.00 10.01 -3.01
N ILE A 6 11.79 9.49 -3.14
CA ILE A 6 11.35 8.81 -4.36
C ILE A 6 11.33 9.82 -5.52
N VAL A 7 10.80 11.02 -5.29
CA VAL A 7 10.77 12.09 -6.29
C VAL A 7 12.19 12.43 -6.76
N GLU A 8 13.12 12.60 -5.83
CA GLU A 8 14.52 12.92 -6.13
C GLU A 8 15.16 11.80 -6.96
N ASN A 9 14.95 10.54 -6.59
CA ASN A 9 15.47 9.40 -7.34
C ASN A 9 14.91 9.33 -8.75
N VAL A 10 13.62 9.58 -8.94
CA VAL A 10 12.98 9.59 -10.26
C VAL A 10 13.57 10.72 -11.10
N TYR A 11 13.70 11.90 -10.53
CA TYR A 11 14.31 13.06 -11.19
C TYR A 11 15.72 12.76 -11.69
N GLU A 12 16.55 12.18 -10.82
CA GLU A 12 17.96 11.92 -11.15
C GLU A 12 18.14 10.75 -12.12
N LYS A 13 17.40 9.66 -11.94
CA LYS A 13 17.59 8.43 -12.72
C LYS A 13 16.94 8.45 -14.09
N VAL A 14 15.77 9.04 -14.19
CA VAL A 14 15.05 9.08 -15.47
C VAL A 14 15.52 10.23 -16.34
N GLY A 15 15.62 11.43 -15.76
CA GLY A 15 16.00 12.64 -16.51
C GLY A 15 14.89 13.09 -17.46
N GLY A 16 15.12 14.17 -18.16
CA GLY A 16 14.20 14.65 -19.19
C GLY A 16 13.02 15.48 -18.70
N PHE A 17 12.90 15.71 -17.39
CA PHE A 17 11.87 16.57 -16.82
C PHE A 17 12.37 17.30 -15.58
N SER A 18 11.64 18.35 -15.19
CA SER A 18 11.97 19.16 -14.00
C SER A 18 11.64 18.39 -12.71
N LYS A 19 12.16 18.87 -11.58
CA LYS A 19 11.78 18.35 -10.26
C LYS A 19 10.29 18.46 -10.00
N LYS A 20 9.67 19.54 -10.44
CA LYS A 20 8.24 19.76 -10.30
C LYS A 20 7.46 18.69 -11.06
N GLU A 21 7.87 18.41 -12.30
CA GLU A 21 7.26 17.37 -13.12
C GLU A 21 7.47 15.98 -12.51
N ALA A 22 8.66 15.69 -11.99
CA ALA A 22 8.94 14.44 -11.28
C ALA A 22 8.01 14.27 -10.07
N ALA A 23 7.80 15.33 -9.29
CA ALA A 23 6.89 15.32 -8.15
C ALA A 23 5.45 15.04 -8.58
N GLU A 24 5.00 15.63 -9.67
CA GLU A 24 3.67 15.41 -10.22
C GLU A 24 3.47 13.98 -10.70
N ILE A 25 4.48 13.40 -11.35
CA ILE A 25 4.46 12.01 -11.81
C ILE A 25 4.34 11.05 -10.64
N VAL A 26 5.18 11.22 -9.63
CA VAL A 26 5.17 10.37 -8.43
C VAL A 26 3.85 10.49 -7.69
N GLU A 27 3.33 11.72 -7.54
CA GLU A 27 2.05 11.97 -6.88
C GLU A 27 0.91 11.27 -7.63
N THR A 28 0.91 11.34 -8.96
CA THR A 28 -0.09 10.67 -9.80
C THR A 28 -0.07 9.16 -9.61
N VAL A 29 1.12 8.56 -9.53
CA VAL A 29 1.26 7.11 -9.29
C VAL A 29 0.64 6.73 -7.95
N PHE A 30 0.98 7.44 -6.87
CA PHE A 30 0.43 7.15 -5.56
C PHE A 30 -1.06 7.42 -5.45
N ASP A 31 -1.55 8.48 -6.09
CA ASP A 31 -2.98 8.79 -6.12
C ASP A 31 -3.76 7.69 -6.85
N THR A 32 -3.22 7.17 -7.94
CA THR A 32 -3.82 6.05 -8.67
C THR A 32 -3.91 4.81 -7.79
N ILE A 33 -2.86 4.51 -7.04
CA ILE A 33 -2.84 3.39 -6.09
C ILE A 33 -3.90 3.59 -5.00
N LYS A 34 -3.94 4.77 -4.38
CA LYS A 34 -4.91 5.08 -3.33
C LYS A 34 -6.35 4.95 -3.82
N GLU A 35 -6.66 5.54 -4.97
CA GLU A 35 -8.00 5.50 -5.54
C GLU A 35 -8.46 4.08 -5.86
N THR A 36 -7.56 3.27 -6.39
CA THR A 36 -7.85 1.87 -6.71
C THR A 36 -8.16 1.09 -5.44
N LEU A 37 -7.35 1.25 -4.40
CA LEU A 37 -7.56 0.59 -3.11
C LEU A 37 -8.81 1.10 -2.41
N GLU A 38 -9.13 2.38 -2.54
CA GLU A 38 -10.35 2.98 -2.00
C GLU A 38 -11.60 2.34 -2.58
N ARG A 39 -11.57 1.96 -3.85
CA ARG A 39 -12.66 1.22 -4.51
C ARG A 39 -12.72 -0.26 -4.09
N GLY A 40 -11.79 -0.72 -3.28
CA GLY A 40 -11.72 -2.12 -2.85
C GLY A 40 -11.09 -3.06 -3.87
N GLU A 41 -10.46 -2.53 -4.91
CA GLU A 41 -9.80 -3.32 -5.95
C GLU A 41 -8.36 -3.67 -5.55
N LYS A 42 -7.94 -4.88 -5.84
CA LYS A 42 -6.55 -5.27 -5.63
C LYS A 42 -5.66 -4.69 -6.72
N ILE A 43 -4.38 -4.50 -6.38
CA ILE A 43 -3.37 -4.04 -7.33
C ILE A 43 -2.29 -5.11 -7.43
N LYS A 44 -1.97 -5.51 -8.65
CA LYS A 44 -0.91 -6.47 -8.92
C LYS A 44 0.22 -5.76 -9.66
N ILE A 45 1.39 -5.70 -9.02
CA ILE A 45 2.59 -5.10 -9.61
C ILE A 45 3.60 -6.21 -9.86
N SER A 46 3.79 -6.57 -11.14
CA SER A 46 4.69 -7.64 -11.54
C SER A 46 6.10 -7.41 -11.01
N GLY A 47 6.70 -8.45 -10.43
CA GLY A 47 8.05 -8.39 -9.88
C GLY A 47 8.17 -7.66 -8.56
N PHE A 48 7.09 -7.09 -8.04
CA PHE A 48 7.08 -6.36 -6.79
C PHE A 48 6.14 -7.00 -5.76
N GLY A 49 4.86 -7.05 -6.03
CA GLY A 49 3.90 -7.65 -5.13
C GLY A 49 2.47 -7.23 -5.40
N ASN A 50 1.57 -7.66 -4.53
CA ASN A 50 0.15 -7.39 -4.63
C ASN A 50 -0.34 -6.66 -3.39
N PHE A 51 -1.14 -5.62 -3.62
CA PHE A 51 -1.91 -4.95 -2.56
C PHE A 51 -3.32 -5.51 -2.60
N VAL A 52 -3.78 -6.05 -1.48
CA VAL A 52 -5.10 -6.67 -1.35
C VAL A 52 -5.88 -5.98 -0.26
N VAL A 53 -7.11 -5.57 -0.58
CA VAL A 53 -8.04 -4.98 0.39
C VAL A 53 -9.08 -6.03 0.74
N ARG A 54 -9.29 -6.23 2.03
CA ARG A 54 -10.31 -7.15 2.54
C ARG A 54 -11.27 -6.40 3.44
N ASP A 55 -12.56 -6.63 3.23
CA ASP A 55 -13.59 -6.12 4.11
C ASP A 55 -13.80 -7.14 5.23
N LYS A 56 -13.69 -6.68 6.47
CA LYS A 56 -14.00 -7.48 7.64
C LYS A 56 -15.30 -6.99 8.25
N ASN A 57 -16.26 -7.91 8.40
CA ASN A 57 -17.55 -7.62 9.00
C ASN A 57 -17.41 -7.36 10.50
N ALA A 58 -18.36 -6.60 11.05
CA ALA A 58 -18.49 -6.45 12.49
C ALA A 58 -18.67 -7.82 13.14
N ARG A 59 -18.04 -8.04 14.27
CA ARG A 59 -18.10 -9.30 15.01
C ARG A 59 -18.04 -9.07 16.50
N ALA A 60 -18.55 -10.03 17.25
CA ALA A 60 -18.42 -10.04 18.70
C ALA A 60 -17.00 -10.46 19.07
N GLY A 61 -16.46 -9.81 20.07
CA GLY A 61 -15.19 -10.16 20.67
C GLY A 61 -15.30 -10.13 22.18
N ARG A 62 -14.20 -10.35 22.88
CA ARG A 62 -14.19 -10.34 24.33
C ARG A 62 -12.96 -9.59 24.84
N ASN A 63 -13.17 -8.72 25.83
CA ASN A 63 -12.07 -8.02 26.48
C ASN A 63 -11.26 -9.05 27.30
N PRO A 64 -9.97 -9.27 27.01
CA PRO A 64 -9.17 -10.28 27.71
C PRO A 64 -8.94 -9.98 29.19
N GLN A 65 -9.09 -8.72 29.61
CA GLN A 65 -8.89 -8.33 31.02
C GLN A 65 -10.14 -8.47 31.86
N THR A 66 -11.30 -8.17 31.29
CA THR A 66 -12.58 -8.15 32.04
C THR A 66 -13.51 -9.30 31.64
N GLY A 67 -13.27 -9.97 30.52
CA GLY A 67 -14.15 -10.97 29.96
C GLY A 67 -15.42 -10.43 29.37
N GLN A 68 -15.59 -9.10 29.37
CA GLN A 68 -16.77 -8.42 28.84
C GLN A 68 -16.84 -8.55 27.32
N GLU A 69 -18.05 -8.82 26.80
CA GLU A 69 -18.28 -8.83 25.38
C GLU A 69 -18.18 -7.43 24.78
N ILE A 70 -17.48 -7.32 23.64
CA ILE A 70 -17.31 -6.09 22.87
C ILE A 70 -17.66 -6.36 21.43
N THR A 71 -18.06 -5.34 20.70
CA THR A 71 -18.31 -5.42 19.26
C THR A 71 -17.11 -4.86 18.51
N ILE A 72 -16.51 -5.68 17.65
CA ILE A 72 -15.44 -5.25 16.75
C ILE A 72 -16.10 -4.74 15.48
N SER A 73 -15.93 -3.43 15.21
CA SER A 73 -16.58 -2.77 14.06
C SER A 73 -16.10 -3.33 12.72
N ALA A 74 -16.97 -3.27 11.72
CA ALA A 74 -16.61 -3.55 10.34
C ALA A 74 -15.49 -2.60 9.89
N ARG A 75 -14.54 -3.12 9.09
CA ARG A 75 -13.40 -2.32 8.62
C ARG A 75 -12.80 -2.92 7.36
N ARG A 76 -12.05 -2.10 6.64
CA ARG A 76 -11.18 -2.56 5.56
C ARG A 76 -9.78 -2.77 6.06
N VAL A 77 -9.13 -3.82 5.59
CA VAL A 77 -7.75 -4.14 5.94
C VAL A 77 -6.94 -4.23 4.66
N LEU A 78 -5.83 -3.51 4.63
CA LEU A 78 -4.88 -3.56 3.52
C LEU A 78 -3.76 -4.55 3.88
N THR A 79 -3.47 -5.46 2.96
CA THR A 79 -2.36 -6.40 3.06
C THR A 79 -1.50 -6.29 1.83
N PHE A 80 -0.18 -6.24 2.03
CA PHE A 80 0.79 -6.33 0.95
C PHE A 80 1.40 -7.73 0.93
N LYS A 81 1.36 -8.38 -0.23
CA LYS A 81 1.98 -9.69 -0.44
C LYS A 81 3.13 -9.52 -1.42
N PRO A 82 4.40 -9.65 -0.99
CA PRO A 82 5.53 -9.50 -1.89
C PRO A 82 5.57 -10.63 -2.92
N SER A 83 6.05 -10.31 -4.13
CA SER A 83 6.28 -11.29 -5.18
C SER A 83 7.46 -12.18 -4.83
N GLN A 84 7.58 -13.32 -5.52
CA GLN A 84 8.73 -14.20 -5.34
C GLN A 84 10.03 -13.49 -5.72
N VAL A 85 9.99 -12.66 -6.77
CA VAL A 85 11.15 -11.86 -7.19
C VAL A 85 11.62 -10.95 -6.06
N LEU A 86 10.68 -10.22 -5.42
CA LEU A 86 11.01 -9.33 -4.31
C LEU A 86 11.54 -10.12 -3.10
N LYS A 87 10.94 -11.25 -2.78
CA LYS A 87 11.42 -12.12 -1.69
C LYS A 87 12.85 -12.57 -1.94
N ASN A 88 13.17 -12.96 -3.16
CA ASN A 88 14.52 -13.38 -3.53
C ASN A 88 15.53 -12.26 -3.37
N VAL A 89 15.17 -11.03 -3.75
CA VAL A 89 16.02 -9.86 -3.58
C VAL A 89 16.30 -9.59 -2.09
N LEU A 90 15.29 -9.76 -1.24
CA LEU A 90 15.42 -9.50 0.20
C LEU A 90 16.20 -10.59 0.93
N ASN A 91 16.09 -11.84 0.50
CA ASN A 91 16.63 -12.99 1.21
C ASN A 91 17.84 -13.64 0.50
N GLY A 92 18.15 -13.18 -0.66
CA GLY A 92 19.20 -13.74 -1.47
C GLY A 92 20.38 -12.87 -1.60
#